data_be3d0fc652f8e8b57aa4426603e5060e
#
_entry.id   be3d0fc652f8e8b57aa4426603e5060e
#
_cell.length_a   1.000
_cell.length_b   1.000
_cell.length_c   1.000
_cell.angle_alpha   90.00
_cell.angle_beta   90.00
_cell.angle_gamma   90.00
#
_symmetry.space_group_name_H-M   'P 1'
#
loop_
_entity.id
_entity.type
_entity.pdbx_description
1 polymer ?
#
loop_
_entity_poly.entity_id
_entity_poly.type
_entity_poly.pdbx_seq_one_letter_code
_entity_poly.pdbx_strand_id
1 'polypeptide(L)'
;VSETFATQRIEHAFLDPESTLAVPSGDGEQKTLHVYSGGQGVWDDRNDIAAILGVERERVTVELVSNGGAFGGKEDMSNQGHAALAAWLLGHPVKCTLSRVESFRMHAKRHPITLDVRAGCDADGVLTGLHVRAIGDSGAYASVGMKVLERAAGHVAGPYRWQSLDIKATAVRTNNPICGAFRGFGANQAQFATEGVIDRLAELAGIDPWEFRSKNVITPGDTWGPGQVM
;
A
#
# COMPACT_ATOMS: atom_id res chain seq x y z
N VAL A 1 19.18 18.83 -11.06
CA VAL A 1 18.05 19.18 -10.22
C VAL A 1 18.21 18.55 -8.86
N SER A 2 17.81 19.24 -7.79
CA SER A 2 17.75 18.72 -6.43
C SER A 2 16.46 19.25 -5.77
N GLU A 3 15.53 18.37 -5.48
CA GLU A 3 14.19 18.72 -5.01
C GLU A 3 13.73 17.75 -3.92
N THR A 4 12.87 18.23 -3.02
CA THR A 4 12.19 17.41 -2.02
C THR A 4 10.69 17.36 -2.31
N PHE A 5 10.15 16.16 -2.40
CA PHE A 5 8.72 15.91 -2.58
C PHE A 5 8.14 15.26 -1.34
N ALA A 6 6.94 15.64 -0.96
CA ALA A 6 6.23 15.05 0.16
C ALA A 6 4.79 14.70 -0.22
N THR A 7 4.38 13.48 0.10
CA THR A 7 3.02 13.03 -0.11
C THR A 7 2.26 12.94 1.21
N GLN A 8 0.94 13.03 1.15
CA GLN A 8 0.06 13.10 2.31
C GLN A 8 -0.42 11.72 2.75
N ARG A 9 -0.84 11.63 4.01
CA ARG A 9 -1.69 10.53 4.49
C ARG A 9 -3.10 10.73 3.92
N ILE A 10 -3.58 9.77 3.13
CA ILE A 10 -4.83 9.88 2.38
C ILE A 10 -5.77 8.75 2.74
N GLU A 11 -7.06 9.08 2.79
CA GLU A 11 -8.18 8.19 3.00
C GLU A 11 -8.62 7.51 1.70
N HIS A 12 -8.98 6.23 1.75
CA HIS A 12 -9.46 5.45 0.60
C HIS A 12 -10.85 5.86 0.13
N ALA A 13 -11.69 6.27 1.06
CA ALA A 13 -13.06 6.73 0.82
C ALA A 13 -13.93 5.70 0.05
N PHE A 14 -13.78 4.40 0.34
CA PHE A 14 -14.66 3.38 -0.22
C PHE A 14 -16.10 3.60 0.24
N LEU A 15 -17.07 3.20 -0.61
CA LEU A 15 -18.48 3.57 -0.42
C LEU A 15 -19.10 2.92 0.82
N ASP A 16 -18.89 1.62 1.04
CA ASP A 16 -19.43 0.90 2.20
C ASP A 16 -18.39 0.78 3.33
N PRO A 17 -18.73 1.19 4.56
CA PRO A 17 -17.90 0.91 5.73
C PRO A 17 -17.72 -0.60 5.95
N GLU A 18 -16.73 -0.95 6.76
CA GLU A 18 -16.44 -2.33 7.12
C GLU A 18 -17.60 -2.96 7.86
N SER A 19 -17.98 -4.16 7.43
CA SER A 19 -19.03 -4.96 8.06
C SER A 19 -18.63 -6.44 8.04
N THR A 20 -18.82 -7.11 9.17
CA THR A 20 -18.52 -8.53 9.35
C THR A 20 -19.65 -9.21 10.11
N LEU A 21 -20.03 -10.39 9.65
CA LEU A 21 -20.93 -11.31 10.37
C LEU A 21 -20.18 -12.59 10.72
N ALA A 22 -20.14 -12.95 11.99
CA ALA A 22 -19.55 -14.19 12.47
C ALA A 22 -20.63 -15.10 13.04
N VAL A 23 -20.65 -16.36 12.61
CA VAL A 23 -21.66 -17.37 12.96
C VAL A 23 -20.97 -18.59 13.55
N PRO A 24 -21.09 -18.85 14.87
CA PRO A 24 -20.54 -20.04 15.49
C PRO A 24 -21.45 -21.26 15.23
N SER A 25 -20.87 -22.45 15.18
CA SER A 25 -21.60 -23.72 15.05
C SER A 25 -20.91 -24.82 15.87
N GLY A 26 -21.67 -25.75 16.41
CA GLY A 26 -21.18 -26.82 17.27
C GLY A 26 -20.74 -26.34 18.66
N ASP A 27 -20.28 -27.24 19.49
CA ASP A 27 -19.85 -26.99 20.87
C ASP A 27 -18.52 -27.69 21.18
N GLY A 28 -17.83 -27.20 22.21
CA GLY A 28 -16.59 -27.81 22.71
C GLY A 28 -15.51 -27.92 21.62
N GLU A 29 -14.93 -29.11 21.48
CA GLU A 29 -13.88 -29.36 20.50
C GLU A 29 -14.37 -29.35 19.04
N GLN A 30 -15.68 -29.52 18.82
CA GLN A 30 -16.29 -29.47 17.49
C GLN A 30 -16.78 -28.07 17.12
N LYS A 31 -16.62 -27.09 17.99
CA LYS A 31 -17.03 -25.70 17.72
C LYS A 31 -16.25 -25.11 16.57
N THR A 32 -16.95 -24.58 15.57
CA THR A 32 -16.41 -23.90 14.38
C THR A 32 -16.97 -22.51 14.27
N LEU A 33 -16.34 -21.67 13.44
CA LEU A 33 -16.76 -20.31 13.17
C LEU A 33 -16.79 -20.05 11.68
N HIS A 34 -17.91 -19.56 11.16
CA HIS A 34 -18.01 -19.04 9.80
C HIS A 34 -18.10 -17.52 9.84
N VAL A 35 -17.20 -16.83 9.12
CA VAL A 35 -17.10 -15.37 9.11
C VAL A 35 -17.32 -14.86 7.70
N TYR A 36 -18.35 -14.05 7.53
CA TYR A 36 -18.64 -13.33 6.29
C TYR A 36 -17.96 -11.96 6.38
N SER A 37 -17.00 -11.71 5.47
CA SER A 37 -16.15 -10.50 5.48
C SER A 37 -16.25 -9.76 4.16
N GLY A 38 -16.39 -8.44 4.21
CA GLY A 38 -16.23 -7.53 3.08
C GLY A 38 -14.77 -7.11 2.87
N GLY A 39 -13.80 -7.82 3.47
CA GLY A 39 -12.37 -7.52 3.40
C GLY A 39 -11.71 -7.82 2.05
N GLN A 40 -10.38 -7.85 2.03
CA GLN A 40 -9.58 -8.17 0.84
C GLN A 40 -8.62 -9.35 1.05
N GLY A 41 -8.48 -9.86 2.27
CA GLY A 41 -7.49 -10.86 2.66
C GLY A 41 -8.09 -12.06 3.40
N VAL A 42 -9.00 -12.84 2.78
CA VAL A 42 -9.71 -13.94 3.48
C VAL A 42 -8.79 -14.98 4.11
N TRP A 43 -7.62 -15.23 3.51
CA TRP A 43 -6.64 -16.17 4.05
C TRP A 43 -5.92 -15.62 5.28
N ASP A 44 -5.56 -14.34 5.25
CA ASP A 44 -4.93 -13.66 6.37
C ASP A 44 -5.95 -13.46 7.50
N ASP A 45 -7.17 -12.99 7.19
CA ASP A 45 -8.29 -12.89 8.13
C ASP A 45 -8.53 -14.23 8.85
N ARG A 46 -8.53 -15.36 8.12
CA ARG A 46 -8.70 -16.69 8.70
C ARG A 46 -7.60 -17.04 9.70
N ASN A 47 -6.35 -16.82 9.30
CA ASN A 47 -5.19 -17.14 10.14
C ASN A 47 -5.17 -16.27 11.41
N ASP A 48 -5.44 -14.98 11.27
CA ASP A 48 -5.44 -14.02 12.37
C ASP A 48 -6.61 -14.27 13.33
N ILE A 49 -7.81 -14.58 12.81
CA ILE A 49 -8.97 -14.96 13.64
C ILE A 49 -8.68 -16.23 14.42
N ALA A 50 -8.10 -17.25 13.77
CA ALA A 50 -7.74 -18.48 14.46
C ALA A 50 -6.73 -18.23 15.58
N ALA A 51 -5.73 -17.36 15.34
CA ALA A 51 -4.76 -16.95 16.34
C ALA A 51 -5.40 -16.18 17.52
N ILE A 52 -6.33 -15.25 17.23
CA ILE A 52 -7.08 -14.51 18.25
C ILE A 52 -7.90 -15.46 19.15
N LEU A 53 -8.52 -16.47 18.54
CA LEU A 53 -9.36 -17.44 19.26
C LEU A 53 -8.54 -18.53 19.95
N GLY A 54 -7.25 -18.69 19.65
CA GLY A 54 -6.41 -19.77 20.14
C GLY A 54 -6.84 -21.15 19.64
N VAL A 55 -7.30 -21.23 18.39
CA VAL A 55 -7.80 -22.49 17.79
C VAL A 55 -7.08 -22.81 16.49
N GLU A 56 -7.19 -24.09 16.04
CA GLU A 56 -6.69 -24.49 14.73
C GLU A 56 -7.45 -23.76 13.62
N ARG A 57 -6.74 -23.35 12.57
CA ARG A 57 -7.31 -22.57 11.45
C ARG A 57 -8.43 -23.30 10.70
N GLU A 58 -8.44 -24.63 10.75
CA GLU A 58 -9.48 -25.50 10.17
C GLU A 58 -10.84 -25.31 10.83
N ARG A 59 -10.87 -24.75 12.04
CA ARG A 59 -12.10 -24.41 12.76
C ARG A 59 -12.70 -23.06 12.36
N VAL A 60 -11.99 -22.28 11.52
CA VAL A 60 -12.42 -20.98 11.03
C VAL A 60 -12.57 -21.02 9.52
N THR A 61 -13.72 -20.60 9.02
CA THR A 61 -13.98 -20.36 7.60
C THR A 61 -14.23 -18.88 7.40
N VAL A 62 -13.54 -18.26 6.46
CA VAL A 62 -13.80 -16.86 6.07
C VAL A 62 -14.30 -16.84 4.63
N GLU A 63 -15.48 -16.28 4.44
CA GLU A 63 -16.13 -16.12 3.14
C GLU A 63 -16.14 -14.65 2.73
N LEU A 64 -15.56 -14.37 1.54
CA LEU A 64 -15.60 -13.03 0.96
C LEU A 64 -16.99 -12.76 0.40
N VAL A 65 -17.62 -11.71 0.91
CA VAL A 65 -18.89 -11.20 0.38
C VAL A 65 -18.67 -9.95 -0.48
N SER A 66 -19.67 -9.56 -1.27
CA SER A 66 -19.60 -8.35 -2.07
C SER A 66 -19.34 -7.12 -1.22
N ASN A 67 -18.51 -6.20 -1.72
CA ASN A 67 -18.25 -4.92 -1.08
C ASN A 67 -18.33 -3.76 -2.10
N GLY A 68 -18.59 -2.57 -1.62
CA GLY A 68 -18.70 -1.33 -2.40
C GLY A 68 -17.36 -0.62 -2.59
N GLY A 69 -16.28 -1.38 -2.76
CA GLY A 69 -14.92 -0.91 -2.94
C GLY A 69 -14.07 -1.07 -1.69
N ALA A 70 -12.77 -1.09 -1.89
CA ALA A 70 -11.79 -1.20 -0.82
C ALA A 70 -10.48 -0.46 -1.14
N PHE A 71 -9.98 -0.54 -2.37
CA PHE A 71 -8.79 0.15 -2.87
C PHE A 71 -7.52 -0.11 -2.05
N GLY A 72 -7.44 -1.25 -1.34
CA GLY A 72 -6.40 -1.60 -0.38
C GLY A 72 -6.76 -1.30 1.09
N GLY A 73 -7.76 -0.48 1.36
CA GLY A 73 -8.12 -0.08 2.73
C GLY A 73 -8.79 -1.15 3.58
N LYS A 74 -9.18 -2.27 2.98
CA LYS A 74 -9.76 -3.44 3.66
C LYS A 74 -8.83 -4.66 3.59
N GLU A 75 -7.55 -4.46 3.31
CA GLU A 75 -6.53 -5.51 3.29
C GLU A 75 -6.11 -5.88 4.71
N ASP A 76 -5.84 -4.90 5.56
CA ASP A 76 -5.66 -5.12 6.99
C ASP A 76 -7.00 -5.46 7.65
N MET A 77 -7.00 -6.46 8.56
CA MET A 77 -8.16 -6.84 9.34
C MET A 77 -8.62 -5.67 10.24
N SER A 78 -9.90 -5.29 10.16
CA SER A 78 -10.47 -4.20 10.96
C SER A 78 -11.42 -4.70 12.07
N ASN A 79 -12.65 -5.05 11.72
CA ASN A 79 -13.66 -5.48 12.69
C ASN A 79 -13.93 -7.00 12.68
N GLN A 80 -13.27 -7.76 11.82
CA GLN A 80 -13.45 -9.22 11.68
C GLN A 80 -13.11 -9.94 12.98
N GLY A 81 -11.96 -9.63 13.58
CA GLY A 81 -11.53 -10.20 14.86
C GLY A 81 -12.49 -9.90 16.00
N HIS A 82 -13.05 -8.70 16.05
CA HIS A 82 -14.02 -8.29 17.08
C HIS A 82 -15.33 -9.09 16.97
N ALA A 83 -15.89 -9.19 15.75
CA ALA A 83 -17.09 -9.98 15.50
C ALA A 83 -16.87 -11.47 15.80
N ALA A 84 -15.73 -12.00 15.36
CA ALA A 84 -15.34 -13.39 15.57
C ALA A 84 -15.21 -13.74 17.05
N LEU A 85 -14.47 -12.95 17.81
CA LEU A 85 -14.28 -13.16 19.25
C LEU A 85 -15.61 -13.08 20.01
N ALA A 86 -16.42 -12.08 19.73
CA ALA A 86 -17.73 -11.95 20.38
C ALA A 86 -18.65 -13.14 20.07
N ALA A 87 -18.75 -13.56 18.80
CA ALA A 87 -19.56 -14.72 18.41
C ALA A 87 -19.05 -16.01 19.05
N TRP A 88 -17.72 -16.18 19.12
CA TRP A 88 -17.10 -17.34 19.77
C TRP A 88 -17.43 -17.44 21.25
N LEU A 89 -17.33 -16.32 21.98
CA LEU A 89 -17.57 -16.30 23.42
C LEU A 89 -19.04 -16.41 23.77
N LEU A 90 -19.92 -15.77 23.01
CA LEU A 90 -21.36 -15.74 23.27
C LEU A 90 -22.09 -16.97 22.75
N GLY A 91 -21.53 -17.72 21.80
CA GLY A 91 -22.21 -18.87 21.17
C GLY A 91 -23.37 -18.46 20.26
N HIS A 92 -23.44 -17.21 19.83
CA HIS A 92 -24.49 -16.68 18.97
C HIS A 92 -23.90 -15.90 17.78
N PRO A 93 -24.63 -15.78 16.65
CA PRO A 93 -24.21 -14.93 15.55
C PRO A 93 -24.04 -13.49 15.99
N VAL A 94 -22.91 -12.86 15.58
CA VAL A 94 -22.61 -11.46 15.88
C VAL A 94 -22.27 -10.74 14.58
N LYS A 95 -22.92 -9.60 14.36
CA LYS A 95 -22.63 -8.68 13.27
C LYS A 95 -21.98 -7.41 13.85
N CYS A 96 -20.84 -7.00 13.29
CA CYS A 96 -20.19 -5.75 13.61
C CYS A 96 -20.12 -4.90 12.33
N THR A 97 -20.68 -3.70 12.36
CA THR A 97 -20.65 -2.76 11.22
C THR A 97 -20.17 -1.40 11.75
N LEU A 98 -19.13 -0.86 11.12
CA LEU A 98 -18.62 0.45 11.47
C LEU A 98 -19.49 1.57 10.89
N SER A 99 -19.69 2.63 11.63
CA SER A 99 -20.14 3.90 11.06
C SER A 99 -19.03 4.49 10.17
N ARG A 100 -19.39 5.44 9.30
CA ARG A 100 -18.39 6.13 8.45
C ARG A 100 -17.28 6.79 9.29
N VAL A 101 -17.62 7.36 10.41
CA VAL A 101 -16.64 8.02 11.30
C VAL A 101 -15.69 6.99 11.94
N GLU A 102 -16.21 5.85 12.36
CA GLU A 102 -15.37 4.76 12.90
C GLU A 102 -14.47 4.17 11.82
N SER A 103 -15.01 3.91 10.62
CA SER A 103 -14.25 3.45 9.47
C SER A 103 -13.06 4.39 9.19
N PHE A 104 -13.29 5.71 9.13
CA PHE A 104 -12.22 6.69 8.93
C PHE A 104 -11.16 6.69 10.04
N ARG A 105 -11.51 6.31 11.24
CA ARG A 105 -10.59 6.26 12.38
C ARG A 105 -9.84 4.94 12.49
N MET A 106 -10.46 3.84 12.08
CA MET A 106 -9.93 2.49 12.31
C MET A 106 -8.99 1.99 11.23
N HIS A 107 -9.39 2.04 9.96
CA HIS A 107 -8.60 1.38 8.93
C HIS A 107 -7.31 2.12 8.58
N ALA A 108 -6.35 1.37 8.04
CA ALA A 108 -5.06 1.89 7.65
C ALA A 108 -5.17 2.94 6.52
N LYS A 109 -4.21 3.86 6.46
CA LYS A 109 -4.18 4.97 5.49
C LYS A 109 -3.03 4.83 4.50
N ARG A 110 -2.99 5.69 3.46
CA ARG A 110 -1.83 5.80 2.59
C ARG A 110 -0.59 6.20 3.37
N HIS A 111 0.53 5.57 3.11
CA HIS A 111 1.82 5.98 3.64
C HIS A 111 2.21 7.37 3.10
N PRO A 112 2.39 8.37 3.95
CA PRO A 112 3.11 9.59 3.55
C PRO A 112 4.57 9.22 3.33
N ILE A 113 5.12 9.71 2.21
CA ILE A 113 6.52 9.48 1.84
C ILE A 113 7.15 10.83 1.52
N THR A 114 8.30 11.10 2.13
CA THR A 114 9.18 12.19 1.75
C THR A 114 10.29 11.64 0.88
N LEU A 115 10.53 12.26 -0.28
CA LEU A 115 11.52 11.84 -1.26
C LEU A 115 12.46 13.02 -1.53
N ASP A 116 13.72 12.88 -1.13
CA ASP A 116 14.80 13.78 -1.55
C ASP A 116 15.41 13.22 -2.83
N VAL A 117 15.26 13.97 -3.92
CA VAL A 117 15.62 13.53 -5.26
C VAL A 117 16.70 14.42 -5.84
N ARG A 118 17.77 13.84 -6.36
CA ARG A 118 18.75 14.51 -7.20
C ARG A 118 18.83 13.78 -8.53
N ALA A 119 18.70 14.52 -9.61
CA ALA A 119 18.73 13.95 -10.95
C ALA A 119 19.46 14.88 -11.92
N GLY A 120 20.03 14.28 -12.95
CA GLY A 120 20.75 15.01 -13.99
C GLY A 120 20.51 14.45 -15.38
N CYS A 121 20.66 15.34 -16.37
CA CYS A 121 20.81 14.99 -17.77
C CYS A 121 22.05 15.69 -18.34
N ASP A 122 22.51 15.24 -19.50
CA ASP A 122 23.55 15.94 -20.26
C ASP A 122 22.97 17.12 -21.06
N ALA A 123 23.84 17.78 -21.85
CA ALA A 123 23.47 18.93 -22.69
C ALA A 123 22.43 18.58 -23.78
N ASP A 124 22.39 17.32 -24.17
CA ASP A 124 21.45 16.83 -25.19
C ASP A 124 20.13 16.35 -24.55
N GLY A 125 19.98 16.47 -23.23
CA GLY A 125 18.80 16.03 -22.48
C GLY A 125 18.71 14.51 -22.26
N VAL A 126 19.82 13.77 -22.34
CA VAL A 126 19.86 12.34 -22.00
C VAL A 126 20.08 12.19 -20.50
N LEU A 127 19.23 11.40 -19.84
CA LEU A 127 19.28 11.19 -18.40
C LEU A 127 20.57 10.46 -17.98
N THR A 128 21.30 11.03 -17.01
CA THR A 128 22.59 10.51 -16.56
C THR A 128 22.49 9.80 -15.22
N GLY A 129 21.93 10.42 -14.20
CA GLY A 129 21.87 9.83 -12.86
C GLY A 129 20.66 10.23 -12.07
N LEU A 130 20.19 9.30 -11.25
CA LEU A 130 19.10 9.50 -10.29
C LEU A 130 19.55 9.01 -8.91
N HIS A 131 19.53 9.93 -7.95
CA HIS A 131 19.77 9.63 -6.55
C HIS A 131 18.51 9.94 -5.75
N VAL A 132 18.00 8.97 -4.99
CA VAL A 132 16.78 9.13 -4.20
C VAL A 132 16.97 8.62 -2.78
N ARG A 133 16.53 9.42 -1.82
CA ARG A 133 16.36 9.02 -0.43
C ARG A 133 14.89 9.20 -0.06
N ALA A 134 14.20 8.07 0.14
CA ALA A 134 12.78 8.05 0.49
C ALA A 134 12.59 7.60 1.94
N ILE A 135 11.80 8.34 2.70
CA ILE A 135 11.40 7.97 4.06
C ILE A 135 9.87 7.92 4.10
N GLY A 136 9.32 6.76 4.45
CA GLY A 136 7.88 6.53 4.57
C GLY A 136 7.46 6.25 6.01
N ASP A 137 6.44 6.96 6.47
CA ASP A 137 5.83 6.74 7.78
C ASP A 137 4.83 5.58 7.71
N SER A 138 5.12 4.49 8.43
CA SER A 138 4.25 3.30 8.51
C SER A 138 3.24 3.33 9.65
N GLY A 139 3.34 4.33 10.52
CA GLY A 139 2.51 4.40 11.72
C GLY A 139 2.92 3.37 12.78
N ALA A 140 2.01 3.09 13.71
CA ALA A 140 2.32 2.37 14.95
C ALA A 140 2.66 0.88 14.73
N TYR A 141 1.94 0.16 13.87
CA TYR A 141 2.05 -1.30 13.72
C TYR A 141 2.75 -1.75 12.44
N ALA A 142 3.15 -0.82 11.60
CA ALA A 142 3.88 -1.03 10.35
C ALA A 142 3.11 -1.73 9.21
N SER A 143 2.11 -2.59 9.47
CA SER A 143 1.36 -3.29 8.42
C SER A 143 2.27 -3.71 7.24
N VAL A 144 1.97 -3.28 6.03
CA VAL A 144 2.75 -3.55 4.81
C VAL A 144 3.75 -2.44 4.45
N GLY A 145 4.14 -1.58 5.40
CA GLY A 145 4.97 -0.40 5.15
C GLY A 145 6.28 -0.69 4.44
N MET A 146 6.97 -1.78 4.80
CA MET A 146 8.20 -2.18 4.12
C MET A 146 7.95 -2.48 2.63
N LYS A 147 6.90 -3.24 2.30
CA LYS A 147 6.54 -3.59 0.91
C LYS A 147 6.13 -2.37 0.08
N VAL A 148 5.48 -1.38 0.72
CA VAL A 148 5.13 -0.11 0.07
C VAL A 148 6.39 0.68 -0.28
N LEU A 149 7.36 0.77 0.62
CA LEU A 149 8.63 1.46 0.37
C LEU A 149 9.51 0.70 -0.63
N GLU A 150 9.52 -0.63 -0.60
CA GLU A 150 10.17 -1.46 -1.61
C GLU A 150 9.60 -1.20 -3.00
N ARG A 151 8.27 -1.14 -3.13
CA ARG A 151 7.63 -0.81 -4.40
C ARG A 151 7.91 0.63 -4.83
N ALA A 152 7.91 1.60 -3.91
CA ALA A 152 8.31 2.97 -4.21
C ALA A 152 9.73 3.03 -4.77
N ALA A 153 10.69 2.33 -4.12
CA ALA A 153 12.07 2.26 -4.58
C ALA A 153 12.19 1.61 -5.97
N GLY A 154 11.47 0.52 -6.21
CA GLY A 154 11.48 -0.17 -7.50
C GLY A 154 10.90 0.66 -8.65
N HIS A 155 9.97 1.57 -8.37
CA HIS A 155 9.27 2.34 -9.40
C HIS A 155 9.79 3.79 -9.56
N VAL A 156 10.63 4.29 -8.65
CA VAL A 156 11.09 5.69 -8.68
C VAL A 156 11.97 6.02 -9.90
N ALA A 157 12.52 5.02 -10.58
CA ALA A 157 13.20 5.25 -11.86
C ALA A 157 12.24 5.68 -12.98
N GLY A 158 10.94 5.51 -12.82
CA GLY A 158 9.96 5.75 -13.86
C GLY A 158 10.16 4.82 -15.06
N PRO A 159 9.53 5.11 -16.20
CA PRO A 159 9.73 4.37 -17.44
C PRO A 159 10.94 4.89 -18.23
N TYR A 160 12.01 5.30 -17.54
CA TYR A 160 13.13 6.00 -18.15
C TYR A 160 14.44 5.22 -18.07
N ARG A 161 15.32 5.48 -19.07
CA ARG A 161 16.70 4.98 -19.12
C ARG A 161 17.61 5.91 -18.31
N TRP A 162 18.06 5.44 -17.19
CA TRP A 162 19.07 6.12 -16.39
C TRP A 162 20.42 5.42 -16.55
N GLN A 163 21.50 6.19 -16.71
CA GLN A 163 22.84 5.62 -16.77
C GLN A 163 23.31 5.13 -15.38
N SER A 164 22.85 5.77 -14.31
CA SER A 164 23.19 5.41 -12.94
C SER A 164 22.00 5.64 -11.99
N LEU A 165 21.82 4.71 -11.05
CA LEU A 165 20.78 4.77 -10.03
C LEU A 165 21.38 4.54 -8.64
N ASP A 166 21.07 5.42 -7.68
CA ASP A 166 21.33 5.22 -6.24
C ASP A 166 20.05 5.51 -5.46
N ILE A 167 19.31 4.46 -5.12
CA ILE A 167 17.99 4.55 -4.51
C ILE A 167 18.03 3.88 -3.14
N LYS A 168 17.60 4.62 -2.11
CA LYS A 168 17.38 4.09 -0.76
C LYS A 168 16.01 4.49 -0.26
N ALA A 169 15.18 3.51 0.12
CA ALA A 169 13.91 3.74 0.78
C ALA A 169 13.92 3.15 2.18
N THR A 170 13.33 3.85 3.13
CA THR A 170 13.29 3.47 4.55
C THR A 170 11.86 3.59 5.05
N ALA A 171 11.29 2.48 5.54
CA ALA A 171 10.04 2.48 6.27
C ALA A 171 10.32 2.71 7.77
N VAL A 172 9.66 3.69 8.37
CA VAL A 172 9.83 4.00 9.79
C VAL A 172 8.54 3.75 10.55
N ARG A 173 8.65 3.15 11.73
CA ARG A 173 7.54 3.08 12.69
C ARG A 173 7.46 4.38 13.47
N THR A 174 6.23 4.84 13.69
CA THR A 174 5.94 6.05 14.47
C THR A 174 4.73 5.82 15.35
N ASN A 175 4.39 6.78 16.20
CA ASN A 175 3.16 6.78 16.98
C ASN A 175 1.95 7.37 16.22
N ASN A 176 2.09 7.60 14.93
CA ASN A 176 1.00 8.05 14.07
C ASN A 176 -0.02 6.93 13.79
N PRO A 177 -1.22 7.24 13.30
CA PRO A 177 -2.16 6.23 12.82
C PRO A 177 -1.51 5.29 11.81
N ILE A 178 -1.91 4.01 11.86
CA ILE A 178 -1.37 2.97 10.99
C ILE A 178 -1.55 3.33 9.50
N CYS A 179 -0.54 3.02 8.70
CA CYS A 179 -0.59 3.05 7.25
C CYS A 179 -0.57 1.63 6.70
N GLY A 180 -1.38 1.38 5.68
CA GLY A 180 -1.50 0.08 5.02
C GLY A 180 -1.54 0.20 3.50
N ALA A 181 -2.08 -0.81 2.84
CA ALA A 181 -2.22 -0.81 1.40
C ALA A 181 -3.15 0.31 0.93
N PHE A 182 -2.77 0.98 -0.14
CA PHE A 182 -3.65 1.85 -0.91
C PHE A 182 -3.22 1.85 -2.37
N ARG A 183 -4.17 1.82 -3.28
CA ARG A 183 -4.01 1.77 -4.75
C ARG A 183 -2.78 2.54 -5.22
N GLY A 184 -1.91 1.87 -6.02
CA GLY A 184 -0.59 2.35 -6.41
C GLY A 184 0.54 1.91 -5.49
N PHE A 185 0.26 1.67 -4.18
CA PHE A 185 1.12 0.96 -3.22
C PHE A 185 2.59 1.42 -3.22
N GLY A 186 2.83 2.73 -3.16
CA GLY A 186 4.17 3.33 -3.20
C GLY A 186 4.58 3.84 -4.59
N ALA A 187 4.15 3.19 -5.68
CA ALA A 187 4.52 3.58 -7.03
C ALA A 187 4.03 5.00 -7.38
N ASN A 188 2.80 5.35 -7.04
CA ASN A 188 2.25 6.68 -7.34
C ASN A 188 2.95 7.81 -6.56
N GLN A 189 3.39 7.57 -5.31
CA GLN A 189 4.18 8.55 -4.55
C GLN A 189 5.55 8.75 -5.22
N ALA A 190 6.18 7.66 -5.64
CA ALA A 190 7.45 7.70 -6.36
C ALA A 190 7.33 8.41 -7.71
N GLN A 191 6.31 8.08 -8.51
CA GLN A 191 6.08 8.68 -9.82
C GLN A 191 5.77 10.18 -9.73
N PHE A 192 5.07 10.63 -8.69
CA PHE A 192 4.86 12.06 -8.45
C PHE A 192 6.19 12.82 -8.37
N ALA A 193 7.17 12.28 -7.64
CA ALA A 193 8.49 12.89 -7.51
C ALA A 193 9.28 12.80 -8.83
N THR A 194 9.27 11.64 -9.47
CA THR A 194 10.02 11.40 -10.71
C THR A 194 9.53 12.29 -11.84
N GLU A 195 8.23 12.35 -12.08
CA GLU A 195 7.67 13.17 -13.16
C GLU A 195 7.87 14.67 -12.89
N GLY A 196 7.83 15.10 -11.62
CA GLY A 196 8.17 16.48 -11.25
C GLY A 196 9.63 16.85 -11.56
N VAL A 197 10.56 15.91 -11.31
CA VAL A 197 11.98 16.10 -11.63
C VAL A 197 12.22 16.06 -13.13
N ILE A 198 11.54 15.19 -13.88
CA ILE A 198 11.64 15.14 -15.36
C ILE A 198 11.19 16.45 -15.99
N ASP A 199 10.09 17.06 -15.52
CA ASP A 199 9.64 18.37 -16.01
C ASP A 199 10.69 19.46 -15.74
N ARG A 200 11.31 19.46 -14.55
CA ARG A 200 12.36 20.42 -14.21
C ARG A 200 13.63 20.23 -15.05
N LEU A 201 14.01 19.00 -15.35
CA LEU A 201 15.14 18.71 -16.24
C LEU A 201 14.86 19.17 -17.67
N ALA A 202 13.66 18.90 -18.19
CA ALA A 202 13.24 19.34 -19.51
C ALA A 202 13.28 20.89 -19.62
N GLU A 203 12.76 21.60 -18.61
CA GLU A 203 12.81 23.06 -18.53
C GLU A 203 14.26 23.60 -18.57
N LEU A 204 15.16 23.02 -17.75
CA LEU A 204 16.56 23.44 -17.69
C LEU A 204 17.33 23.12 -18.97
N ALA A 205 17.00 22.01 -19.65
CA ALA A 205 17.60 21.63 -20.93
C ALA A 205 17.02 22.45 -22.11
N GLY A 206 15.94 23.20 -21.90
CA GLY A 206 15.25 23.94 -22.97
C GLY A 206 14.57 23.03 -24.00
N ILE A 207 14.17 21.82 -23.59
CA ILE A 207 13.54 20.80 -24.43
C ILE A 207 12.07 20.70 -24.04
N ASP A 208 11.17 20.52 -25.03
CA ASP A 208 9.77 20.26 -24.77
C ASP A 208 9.61 19.01 -23.87
N PRO A 209 8.77 19.04 -22.81
CA PRO A 209 8.64 17.94 -21.86
C PRO A 209 8.23 16.61 -22.49
N TRP A 210 7.46 16.62 -23.58
CA TRP A 210 7.10 15.43 -24.31
C TRP A 210 8.30 14.87 -25.10
N GLU A 211 9.04 15.73 -25.78
CA GLU A 211 10.26 15.34 -26.50
C GLU A 211 11.33 14.82 -25.56
N PHE A 212 11.49 15.44 -24.38
CA PHE A 212 12.40 14.98 -23.33
C PHE A 212 12.06 13.59 -22.85
N ARG A 213 10.77 13.31 -22.60
CA ARG A 213 10.29 11.96 -22.23
C ARG A 213 10.50 10.95 -23.36
N SER A 214 10.12 11.30 -24.58
CA SER A 214 10.28 10.42 -25.77
C SER A 214 11.73 10.01 -26.01
N LYS A 215 12.69 10.90 -25.75
CA LYS A 215 14.11 10.63 -25.86
C LYS A 215 14.60 9.62 -24.82
N ASN A 216 14.03 9.66 -23.62
CA ASN A 216 14.53 8.95 -22.45
C ASN A 216 13.71 7.70 -22.08
N VAL A 217 12.56 7.47 -22.72
CA VAL A 217 11.72 6.31 -22.41
C VAL A 217 12.43 4.99 -22.73
N ILE A 218 12.23 3.99 -21.90
CA ILE A 218 12.74 2.63 -22.11
C ILE A 218 12.10 1.99 -23.35
N THR A 219 12.89 1.23 -24.08
CA THR A 219 12.48 0.49 -25.29
C THR A 219 12.84 -0.99 -25.14
N PRO A 220 12.30 -1.88 -26.01
CA PRO A 220 12.66 -3.29 -25.97
C PRO A 220 14.17 -3.51 -26.02
N GLY A 221 14.68 -4.29 -25.06
CA GLY A 221 16.12 -4.54 -24.86
C GLY A 221 16.79 -3.66 -23.82
N ASP A 222 16.18 -2.56 -23.39
CA ASP A 222 16.69 -1.74 -22.29
C ASP A 222 16.52 -2.45 -20.95
N THR A 223 17.38 -2.10 -19.99
CA THR A 223 17.22 -2.54 -18.60
C THR A 223 16.48 -1.48 -17.79
N TRP A 224 15.32 -1.85 -17.23
CA TRP A 224 14.60 -1.00 -16.31
C TRP A 224 15.27 -0.94 -14.94
N GLY A 225 15.04 0.14 -14.17
CA GLY A 225 15.70 0.45 -12.91
C GLY A 225 15.93 -0.71 -11.94
N PRO A 226 14.96 -1.60 -11.64
CA PRO A 226 15.19 -2.78 -10.79
C PRO A 226 16.05 -3.89 -11.42
N GLY A 227 16.52 -3.74 -12.65
CA GLY A 227 17.34 -4.73 -13.35
C GLY A 227 16.56 -5.67 -14.28
N GLN A 228 15.30 -5.39 -14.53
CA GLN A 228 14.49 -6.17 -15.47
C GLN A 228 14.77 -5.73 -16.92
N VAL A 229 15.08 -6.69 -17.79
CA VAL A 229 15.20 -6.44 -19.23
C VAL A 229 13.80 -6.39 -19.84
N MET A 230 13.53 -5.36 -20.65
CA MET A 230 12.23 -5.08 -21.26
C MET A 230 12.07 -5.81 -22.61
#